data_10197ae3c2c02e07593c3f3810667cfb
#
_entry.id   10197ae3c2c02e07593c3f3810667cfb
#
_cell.length_a   1.000
_cell.length_b   1.000
_cell.length_c   1.000
_cell.angle_alpha   90.00
_cell.angle_beta   90.00
_cell.angle_gamma   90.00
#
_symmetry.space_group_name_H-M   'P 1'
#
loop_
_entity.id
_entity.type
_entity.pdbx_description
1 polymer ?
#
loop_
_entity_poly.entity_id
_entity_poly.type
_entity_poly.pdbx_seq_one_letter_code
_entity_poly.pdbx_strand_id
1 'polypeptide(L)'
;TPPNAIFPPLESLKQGMTVNQSTGQMISRFSLGTLLPIDIVAIQPMSEFWKRYLPTLITAGILALLLIPLWVFAVVRYSRQHLSLAAELRDAITRNKLRVNYQPIVDMSNGRCLGAESLARWTRDNGEVVGPDIFIPIAEQAGLATDLARAMLHGNLREPGELLKQCPDLSINLNLSAQDFQSDRLFVHLETELKNAGLATSAIKLEITERALVDSDSARQRIR
;
A
#
# COMPACT_ATOMS: atom_id res chain seq x y z
N THR A 1 -49.37 37.85 -7.34
CA THR A 1 -48.29 38.75 -6.85
C THR A 1 -48.75 39.28 -5.49
N PRO A 2 -48.00 39.09 -4.39
CA PRO A 2 -48.31 39.68 -3.13
C PRO A 2 -48.21 41.22 -3.24
N PRO A 3 -49.11 41.98 -2.61
CA PRO A 3 -49.29 43.39 -2.90
C PRO A 3 -48.20 44.34 -2.36
N ASN A 4 -47.05 43.90 -1.91
CA ASN A 4 -45.95 44.73 -1.42
C ASN A 4 -44.56 44.18 -1.68
N ALA A 5 -44.32 43.52 -2.81
CA ALA A 5 -42.97 43.12 -3.16
C ALA A 5 -42.21 44.32 -3.77
N ILE A 6 -41.35 44.97 -2.96
CA ILE A 6 -40.42 45.97 -3.45
C ILE A 6 -39.34 45.23 -4.22
N PHE A 7 -39.42 45.22 -5.54
CA PHE A 7 -38.37 44.65 -6.39
C PHE A 7 -37.21 45.63 -6.46
N PRO A 8 -35.98 45.22 -6.16
CA PRO A 8 -34.81 46.07 -6.43
C PRO A 8 -34.71 46.33 -7.94
N PRO A 9 -34.22 47.51 -8.37
CA PRO A 9 -34.05 47.81 -9.80
C PRO A 9 -33.12 46.78 -10.44
N LEU A 10 -33.53 46.25 -11.60
CA LEU A 10 -32.83 45.17 -12.33
C LEU A 10 -31.34 45.46 -12.55
N GLU A 11 -30.97 46.73 -12.74
CA GLU A 11 -29.62 47.18 -12.96
C GLU A 11 -28.73 46.99 -11.71
N SER A 12 -29.30 46.92 -10.50
CA SER A 12 -28.58 46.72 -9.27
C SER A 12 -28.29 45.26 -8.92
N LEU A 13 -28.90 44.32 -9.67
CA LEU A 13 -28.74 42.89 -9.40
C LEU A 13 -27.56 42.32 -10.20
N LYS A 14 -26.55 41.86 -9.49
CA LYS A 14 -25.46 41.11 -10.11
C LYS A 14 -25.96 39.77 -10.65
N GLN A 15 -25.34 39.31 -11.74
CA GLN A 15 -25.57 37.95 -12.25
C GLN A 15 -25.18 36.90 -11.18
N GLY A 16 -26.05 35.93 -10.94
CA GLY A 16 -25.85 34.92 -9.90
C GLY A 16 -26.81 35.07 -8.72
N MET A 17 -26.42 34.57 -7.59
CA MET A 17 -27.22 34.55 -6.36
C MET A 17 -26.79 35.68 -5.41
N THR A 18 -27.72 36.49 -4.99
CA THR A 18 -27.50 37.56 -4.00
C THR A 18 -28.50 37.44 -2.85
N VAL A 19 -28.10 37.74 -1.64
CA VAL A 19 -28.97 37.75 -0.46
C VAL A 19 -29.22 39.21 -0.07
N ASN A 20 -30.48 39.62 -0.07
CA ASN A 20 -30.88 40.92 0.43
C ASN A 20 -31.08 40.80 1.96
N GLN A 21 -30.12 41.32 2.72
CA GLN A 21 -30.15 41.25 4.19
C GLN A 21 -31.28 42.02 4.83
N SER A 22 -31.76 43.10 4.19
CA SER A 22 -32.85 43.96 4.75
C SER A 22 -34.24 43.30 4.61
N THR A 23 -34.46 42.51 3.56
CA THR A 23 -35.75 41.83 3.29
C THR A 23 -35.72 40.35 3.62
N GLY A 24 -34.56 39.77 3.93
CA GLY A 24 -34.38 38.32 4.15
C GLY A 24 -34.73 37.48 2.91
N GLN A 25 -34.58 38.05 1.74
CA GLN A 25 -34.88 37.39 0.45
C GLN A 25 -33.60 36.99 -0.29
N MET A 26 -33.60 35.81 -0.90
CA MET A 26 -32.61 35.35 -1.82
C MET A 26 -33.07 35.68 -3.24
N ILE A 27 -32.24 36.37 -3.99
CA ILE A 27 -32.52 36.83 -5.35
C ILE A 27 -31.51 36.18 -6.27
N SER A 28 -31.99 35.41 -7.23
CA SER A 28 -31.17 34.78 -8.26
C SER A 28 -31.50 35.39 -9.61
N ARG A 29 -30.51 35.94 -10.32
CA ARG A 29 -30.64 36.50 -11.65
C ARG A 29 -29.89 35.62 -12.67
N PHE A 30 -30.57 35.17 -13.68
CA PHE A 30 -30.04 34.46 -14.82
C PHE A 30 -30.35 35.21 -16.07
N SER A 31 -29.34 35.58 -16.86
CA SER A 31 -29.49 36.17 -18.19
C SER A 31 -29.37 35.07 -19.23
N LEU A 32 -30.34 34.99 -20.13
CA LEU A 32 -30.35 34.00 -21.23
C LEU A 32 -29.43 34.37 -22.42
N GLY A 33 -28.57 35.36 -22.26
CA GLY A 33 -27.49 35.70 -23.18
C GLY A 33 -27.92 36.54 -24.39
N THR A 34 -27.07 36.55 -25.42
CA THR A 34 -27.18 37.42 -26.57
C THR A 34 -28.30 37.07 -27.57
N LEU A 35 -28.84 35.87 -27.46
CA LEU A 35 -29.92 35.38 -28.38
C LEU A 35 -31.31 35.86 -27.98
N LEU A 36 -31.56 36.09 -26.71
CA LEU A 36 -32.80 36.61 -26.15
C LEU A 36 -32.48 37.54 -24.98
N PRO A 37 -32.80 38.85 -25.06
CA PRO A 37 -32.54 39.79 -23.96
C PRO A 37 -33.59 39.59 -22.83
N ILE A 38 -33.60 38.42 -22.24
CA ILE A 38 -34.52 38.06 -21.17
C ILE A 38 -33.71 37.74 -19.94
N ASP A 39 -33.97 38.47 -18.85
CA ASP A 39 -33.48 38.19 -17.54
C ASP A 39 -34.54 37.47 -16.69
N ILE A 40 -34.22 36.31 -16.17
CA ILE A 40 -35.07 35.58 -15.25
C ILE A 40 -34.60 35.93 -13.81
N VAL A 41 -35.49 36.49 -13.01
CA VAL A 41 -35.24 36.81 -11.62
C VAL A 41 -36.14 35.91 -10.75
N ALA A 42 -35.53 35.04 -9.97
CA ALA A 42 -36.19 34.22 -8.98
C ALA A 42 -35.99 34.84 -7.59
N ILE A 43 -37.06 35.10 -6.88
CA ILE A 43 -37.04 35.65 -5.53
C ILE A 43 -37.66 34.62 -4.60
N GLN A 44 -36.91 34.20 -3.60
CA GLN A 44 -37.39 33.25 -2.59
C GLN A 44 -37.09 33.81 -1.19
N PRO A 45 -38.03 33.67 -0.24
CA PRO A 45 -37.72 34.01 1.15
C PRO A 45 -36.67 33.04 1.70
N MET A 46 -35.69 33.57 2.44
CA MET A 46 -34.62 32.78 3.05
C MET A 46 -35.18 31.69 4.00
N SER A 47 -36.34 31.96 4.62
CA SER A 47 -37.01 30.99 5.47
C SER A 47 -37.42 29.69 4.74
N GLU A 48 -37.85 29.80 3.47
CA GLU A 48 -38.21 28.63 2.66
C GLU A 48 -36.97 27.84 2.25
N PHE A 49 -35.86 28.52 1.96
CA PHE A 49 -34.60 27.88 1.74
C PHE A 49 -34.15 27.05 2.96
N TRP A 50 -34.15 27.65 4.13
CA TRP A 50 -33.76 26.95 5.36
C TRP A 50 -34.71 25.80 5.71
N LYS A 51 -36.00 25.96 5.58
CA LYS A 51 -36.97 24.86 5.81
C LYS A 51 -36.66 23.65 4.91
N ARG A 52 -36.28 23.90 3.66
CA ARG A 52 -36.01 22.84 2.69
C ARG A 52 -34.66 22.14 2.91
N TYR A 53 -33.61 22.89 3.22
CA TYR A 53 -32.25 22.34 3.27
C TYR A 53 -31.76 22.03 4.68
N LEU A 54 -32.27 22.67 5.71
CA LEU A 54 -31.86 22.46 7.09
C LEU A 54 -31.93 20.99 7.55
N PRO A 55 -33.03 20.25 7.27
CA PRO A 55 -33.10 18.83 7.62
C PRO A 55 -31.99 18.01 6.96
N THR A 56 -31.72 18.28 5.68
CA THR A 56 -30.65 17.59 4.93
C THR A 56 -29.25 17.91 5.48
N LEU A 57 -29.01 19.17 5.86
CA LEU A 57 -27.74 19.58 6.48
C LEU A 57 -27.57 18.97 7.86
N ILE A 58 -28.63 18.90 8.66
CA ILE A 58 -28.60 18.27 9.97
C ILE A 58 -28.32 16.77 9.83
N THR A 59 -29.04 16.07 8.93
CA THR A 59 -28.80 14.63 8.71
C THR A 59 -27.42 14.35 8.19
N ALA A 60 -26.90 15.14 7.25
CA ALA A 60 -25.54 15.04 6.77
C ALA A 60 -24.50 15.31 7.87
N GLY A 61 -24.75 16.31 8.72
CA GLY A 61 -23.92 16.63 9.88
C GLY A 61 -23.86 15.50 10.91
N ILE A 62 -25.02 14.93 11.24
CA ILE A 62 -25.09 13.77 12.15
C ILE A 62 -24.34 12.57 11.56
N LEU A 63 -24.54 12.26 10.28
CA LEU A 63 -23.87 11.18 9.61
C LEU A 63 -22.34 11.37 9.60
N ALA A 64 -21.89 12.59 9.29
CA ALA A 64 -20.47 12.93 9.33
C ALA A 64 -19.88 12.79 10.74
N LEU A 65 -20.61 13.23 11.77
CA LEU A 65 -20.21 13.12 13.18
C LEU A 65 -20.02 11.66 13.62
N LEU A 66 -20.79 10.73 13.06
CA LEU A 66 -20.67 9.29 13.36
C LEU A 66 -19.59 8.61 12.52
N LEU A 67 -19.51 8.92 11.22
CA LEU A 67 -18.61 8.22 10.30
C LEU A 67 -17.16 8.67 10.42
N ILE A 68 -16.89 9.96 10.65
CA ILE A 68 -15.52 10.47 10.75
C ILE A 68 -14.77 9.84 11.93
N PRO A 69 -15.30 9.80 13.18
CA PRO A 69 -14.60 9.16 14.29
C PRO A 69 -14.40 7.65 14.07
N LEU A 70 -15.39 6.97 13.47
CA LEU A 70 -15.28 5.55 13.16
C LEU A 70 -14.16 5.29 12.14
N TRP A 71 -14.08 6.11 11.10
CA TRP A 71 -13.03 6.03 10.10
C TRP A 71 -11.65 6.32 10.70
N VAL A 72 -11.51 7.40 11.51
CA VAL A 72 -10.27 7.72 12.22
C VAL A 72 -9.86 6.58 13.13
N PHE A 73 -10.78 6.00 13.89
CA PHE A 73 -10.52 4.85 14.75
C PHE A 73 -10.00 3.65 13.95
N ALA A 74 -10.65 3.32 12.83
CA ALA A 74 -10.22 2.23 11.94
C ALA A 74 -8.82 2.47 11.37
N VAL A 75 -8.52 3.68 10.90
CA VAL A 75 -7.20 4.05 10.37
C VAL A 75 -6.13 3.97 11.45
N VAL A 76 -6.38 4.52 12.65
CA VAL A 76 -5.43 4.47 13.77
C VAL A 76 -5.17 3.03 14.21
N ARG A 77 -6.22 2.21 14.31
CA ARG A 77 -6.09 0.79 14.65
C ARG A 77 -5.26 0.04 13.62
N TYR A 78 -5.56 0.23 12.34
CA TYR A 78 -4.82 -0.37 11.23
C TYR A 78 -3.34 0.04 11.25
N SER A 79 -3.05 1.33 11.38
CA SER A 79 -1.67 1.84 11.43
C SER A 79 -0.89 1.28 12.62
N ARG A 80 -1.51 1.21 13.80
CA ARG A 80 -0.86 0.62 14.99
C ARG A 80 -0.53 -0.85 14.80
N GLN A 81 -1.40 -1.62 14.17
CA GLN A 81 -1.15 -3.04 13.90
C GLN A 81 0.04 -3.22 12.94
N HIS A 82 0.12 -2.43 11.87
CA HIS A 82 1.24 -2.50 10.91
C HIS A 82 2.58 -2.09 11.54
N LEU A 83 2.61 -1.02 12.34
CA LEU A 83 3.83 -0.60 13.03
C LEU A 83 4.30 -1.63 14.06
N SER A 84 3.37 -2.29 14.77
CA SER A 84 3.68 -3.38 15.69
C SER A 84 4.29 -4.57 14.96
N LEU A 85 3.70 -5.00 13.83
CA LEU A 85 4.19 -6.11 13.03
C LEU A 85 5.59 -5.84 12.45
N ALA A 86 5.87 -4.62 11.99
CA ALA A 86 7.20 -4.25 11.49
C ALA A 86 8.26 -4.32 12.60
N ALA A 87 7.94 -3.87 13.81
CA ALA A 87 8.84 -3.95 14.96
C ALA A 87 9.08 -5.41 15.39
N GLU A 88 8.02 -6.23 15.43
CA GLU A 88 8.12 -7.66 15.75
C GLU A 88 8.91 -8.43 14.68
N LEU A 89 8.70 -8.09 13.39
CA LEU A 89 9.47 -8.68 12.30
C LEU A 89 10.95 -8.34 12.39
N ARG A 90 11.29 -7.10 12.71
CA ARG A 90 12.69 -6.68 12.95
C ARG A 90 13.33 -7.48 14.07
N ASP A 91 12.60 -7.67 15.18
CA ASP A 91 13.08 -8.49 16.30
C ASP A 91 13.26 -9.96 15.87
N ALA A 92 12.30 -10.51 15.11
CA ALA A 92 12.38 -11.87 14.60
C ALA A 92 13.57 -12.08 13.65
N ILE A 93 13.86 -11.12 12.77
CA ILE A 93 15.05 -11.14 11.91
C ILE A 93 16.32 -11.10 12.74
N THR A 94 16.42 -10.13 13.68
CA THR A 94 17.62 -9.92 14.49
C THR A 94 17.94 -11.11 15.39
N ARG A 95 16.92 -11.79 15.90
CA ARG A 95 17.06 -12.97 16.77
C ARG A 95 17.03 -14.31 16.03
N ASN A 96 17.08 -14.31 14.70
CA ASN A 96 17.01 -15.52 13.88
C ASN A 96 15.81 -16.43 14.24
N LYS A 97 14.64 -15.82 14.49
CA LYS A 97 13.39 -16.54 14.77
C LYS A 97 12.63 -16.96 13.52
N LEU A 98 13.04 -16.47 12.35
CA LEU A 98 12.48 -16.89 11.06
C LEU A 98 12.90 -18.32 10.75
N ARG A 99 11.97 -19.09 10.21
CA ARG A 99 12.25 -20.44 9.72
C ARG A 99 12.24 -20.46 8.19
N VAL A 100 12.92 -21.44 7.64
CA VAL A 100 12.94 -21.71 6.21
C VAL A 100 12.23 -23.03 5.97
N ASN A 101 11.25 -23.02 5.09
CA ASN A 101 10.67 -24.25 4.53
C ASN A 101 11.20 -24.43 3.12
N TYR A 102 11.43 -25.68 2.72
CA TYR A 102 11.96 -26.04 1.42
C TYR A 102 10.89 -26.71 0.59
N GLN A 103 10.58 -26.13 -0.58
CA GLN A 103 9.68 -26.74 -1.56
C GLN A 103 10.52 -27.42 -2.65
N PRO A 104 10.47 -28.76 -2.80
CA PRO A 104 11.31 -29.46 -3.75
C PRO A 104 11.03 -29.06 -5.21
N ILE A 105 12.10 -28.90 -5.99
CA ILE A 105 12.06 -28.72 -7.44
C ILE A 105 12.50 -30.03 -8.08
N VAL A 106 11.61 -30.64 -8.86
CA VAL A 106 11.84 -31.94 -9.46
C VAL A 106 11.77 -31.89 -10.99
N ASP A 107 12.63 -32.64 -11.63
CA ASP A 107 12.57 -32.88 -13.08
C ASP A 107 11.40 -33.81 -13.38
N MET A 108 10.42 -33.30 -14.12
CA MET A 108 9.21 -34.05 -14.46
C MET A 108 9.45 -35.22 -15.39
N SER A 109 10.60 -35.27 -16.09
CA SER A 109 10.90 -36.36 -17.02
C SER A 109 11.39 -37.61 -16.32
N ASN A 110 12.06 -37.50 -15.17
CA ASN A 110 12.71 -38.60 -14.48
C ASN A 110 12.51 -38.63 -12.97
N GLY A 111 11.79 -37.63 -12.40
CA GLY A 111 11.51 -37.54 -10.97
C GLY A 111 12.70 -37.15 -10.09
N ARG A 112 13.85 -36.77 -10.71
CA ARG A 112 15.04 -36.36 -9.95
C ARG A 112 14.84 -35.00 -9.28
N CYS A 113 15.20 -34.89 -8.02
CA CYS A 113 15.25 -33.61 -7.31
C CYS A 113 16.43 -32.78 -7.85
N LEU A 114 16.14 -31.57 -8.29
CA LEU A 114 17.12 -30.60 -8.81
C LEU A 114 17.53 -29.55 -7.74
N GLY A 115 16.72 -29.40 -6.70
CA GLY A 115 16.92 -28.43 -5.66
C GLY A 115 15.64 -28.15 -4.91
N ALA A 116 15.57 -26.99 -4.27
CA ALA A 116 14.36 -26.55 -3.58
C ALA A 116 14.24 -25.03 -3.60
N GLU A 117 13.02 -24.53 -3.59
CA GLU A 117 12.72 -23.13 -3.30
C GLU A 117 12.70 -22.93 -1.80
N SER A 118 13.41 -21.90 -1.32
CA SER A 118 13.44 -21.52 0.07
C SER A 118 12.33 -20.51 0.37
N LEU A 119 11.45 -20.89 1.27
CA LEU A 119 10.27 -20.13 1.60
C LEU A 119 10.31 -19.70 3.06
N ALA A 120 10.41 -18.39 3.29
CA ALA A 120 10.40 -17.82 4.64
C ALA A 120 9.10 -18.13 5.37
N ARG A 121 9.22 -18.44 6.65
CA ARG A 121 8.10 -18.67 7.57
C ARG A 121 8.31 -17.86 8.83
N TRP A 122 7.32 -17.07 9.18
CA TRP A 122 7.33 -16.28 10.39
C TRP A 122 6.23 -16.70 11.34
N THR A 123 6.63 -17.14 12.53
CA THR A 123 5.72 -17.40 13.64
C THR A 123 6.00 -16.38 14.73
N ARG A 124 4.99 -15.64 15.12
CA ARG A 124 5.05 -14.63 16.19
C ARG A 124 5.22 -15.32 17.56
N ASP A 125 5.65 -14.57 18.56
CA ASP A 125 5.84 -15.10 19.94
C ASP A 125 4.51 -15.60 20.57
N ASN A 126 3.36 -15.13 20.08
CA ASN A 126 2.05 -15.61 20.49
C ASN A 126 1.60 -16.91 19.79
N GLY A 127 2.44 -17.47 18.91
CA GLY A 127 2.14 -18.68 18.12
C GLY A 127 1.40 -18.44 16.81
N GLU A 128 1.04 -17.20 16.49
CA GLU A 128 0.37 -16.85 15.22
C GLU A 128 1.36 -16.96 14.06
N VAL A 129 0.96 -17.68 13.00
CA VAL A 129 1.73 -17.78 11.75
C VAL A 129 1.36 -16.63 10.84
N VAL A 130 2.33 -15.83 10.45
CA VAL A 130 2.16 -14.73 9.50
C VAL A 130 2.64 -15.18 8.13
N GLY A 131 1.76 -15.08 7.13
CA GLY A 131 2.07 -15.48 5.75
C GLY A 131 3.08 -14.53 5.07
N PRO A 132 3.86 -15.04 4.10
CA PRO A 132 4.84 -14.22 3.36
C PRO A 132 4.17 -13.10 2.56
N ASP A 133 2.96 -13.27 2.09
CA ASP A 133 2.11 -12.26 1.45
C ASP A 133 1.82 -11.05 2.35
N ILE A 134 1.90 -11.23 3.68
CA ILE A 134 1.70 -10.17 4.67
C ILE A 134 3.04 -9.56 5.09
N PHE A 135 4.03 -10.39 5.51
CA PHE A 135 5.22 -9.85 6.13
C PHE A 135 6.29 -9.37 5.14
N ILE A 136 6.33 -9.91 3.91
CA ILE A 136 7.28 -9.41 2.88
C ILE A 136 6.99 -7.96 2.51
N PRO A 137 5.74 -7.54 2.19
CA PRO A 137 5.42 -6.14 1.97
C PRO A 137 5.73 -5.24 3.18
N ILE A 138 5.55 -5.75 4.40
CA ILE A 138 5.90 -5.01 5.63
C ILE A 138 7.42 -4.83 5.72
N ALA A 139 8.21 -5.86 5.41
CA ALA A 139 9.67 -5.78 5.38
C ALA A 139 10.15 -4.74 4.35
N GLU A 140 9.57 -4.73 3.16
CA GLU A 140 9.89 -3.76 2.10
C GLU A 140 9.59 -2.32 2.54
N GLN A 141 8.38 -2.07 3.05
CA GLN A 141 7.95 -0.74 3.52
C GLN A 141 8.76 -0.24 4.73
N ALA A 142 9.19 -1.16 5.60
CA ALA A 142 9.99 -0.84 6.78
C ALA A 142 11.50 -0.77 6.52
N GLY A 143 11.95 -1.01 5.27
CA GLY A 143 13.38 -1.06 4.91
C GLY A 143 14.12 -2.27 5.49
N LEU A 144 13.41 -3.37 5.76
CA LEU A 144 13.95 -4.61 6.33
C LEU A 144 14.21 -5.70 5.28
N ALA A 145 13.94 -5.44 3.99
CA ALA A 145 14.04 -6.44 2.93
C ALA A 145 15.43 -7.07 2.87
N THR A 146 16.49 -6.28 2.86
CA THR A 146 17.88 -6.77 2.82
C THR A 146 18.25 -7.56 4.08
N ASP A 147 17.78 -7.15 5.25
CA ASP A 147 18.04 -7.91 6.49
C ASP A 147 17.29 -9.24 6.49
N LEU A 148 16.07 -9.27 5.94
CA LEU A 148 15.30 -10.49 5.72
C LEU A 148 16.02 -11.43 4.75
N ALA A 149 16.50 -10.92 3.60
CA ALA A 149 17.25 -11.71 2.61
C ALA A 149 18.52 -12.32 3.22
N ARG A 150 19.24 -11.57 4.04
CA ARG A 150 20.42 -12.07 4.79
C ARG A 150 20.05 -13.16 5.79
N ALA A 151 18.99 -12.98 6.56
CA ALA A 151 18.51 -14.00 7.50
C ALA A 151 18.13 -15.29 6.78
N MET A 152 17.44 -15.17 5.63
CA MET A 152 17.11 -16.31 4.76
C MET A 152 18.34 -16.99 4.21
N LEU A 153 19.32 -16.23 3.72
CA LEU A 153 20.59 -16.77 3.26
C LEU A 153 21.33 -17.55 4.36
N HIS A 154 21.43 -16.98 5.54
CA HIS A 154 22.05 -17.65 6.69
C HIS A 154 21.35 -18.98 7.02
N GLY A 155 20.02 -19.01 7.04
CA GLY A 155 19.24 -20.24 7.22
C GLY A 155 19.54 -21.29 6.14
N ASN A 156 19.56 -20.87 4.87
CA ASN A 156 19.82 -21.72 3.72
C ASN A 156 21.24 -22.32 3.70
N LEU A 157 22.22 -21.63 4.25
CA LEU A 157 23.59 -22.16 4.33
C LEU A 157 23.79 -23.06 5.54
N ARG A 158 23.10 -22.78 6.63
CA ARG A 158 23.24 -23.52 7.88
C ARG A 158 22.56 -24.89 7.86
N GLU A 159 21.31 -24.96 7.40
CA GLU A 159 20.52 -26.20 7.44
C GLU A 159 20.87 -27.17 6.32
N PRO A 160 20.80 -26.79 4.99
CA PRO A 160 21.11 -27.69 3.92
C PRO A 160 22.58 -27.66 3.47
N GLY A 161 23.43 -26.82 4.09
CA GLY A 161 24.80 -26.61 3.62
C GLY A 161 25.62 -27.90 3.45
N GLU A 162 25.52 -28.84 4.38
CA GLU A 162 26.21 -30.13 4.27
C GLU A 162 25.64 -31.01 3.12
N LEU A 163 24.33 -30.97 2.90
CA LEU A 163 23.72 -31.67 1.78
C LEU A 163 24.19 -31.09 0.44
N LEU A 164 24.26 -29.75 0.34
CA LEU A 164 24.72 -29.05 -0.88
C LEU A 164 26.20 -29.36 -1.19
N LYS A 165 27.06 -29.58 -0.18
CA LYS A 165 28.45 -30.05 -0.37
C LYS A 165 28.52 -31.47 -0.91
N GLN A 166 27.65 -32.36 -0.40
CA GLN A 166 27.60 -33.76 -0.81
C GLN A 166 26.95 -33.93 -2.18
N CYS A 167 26.03 -33.02 -2.56
CA CYS A 167 25.26 -33.08 -3.80
C CYS A 167 25.43 -31.75 -4.56
N PRO A 168 26.57 -31.51 -5.24
CA PRO A 168 26.86 -30.23 -5.90
C PRO A 168 25.93 -29.88 -7.06
N ASP A 169 25.14 -30.84 -7.54
CA ASP A 169 24.09 -30.63 -8.55
C ASP A 169 22.81 -30.01 -8.01
N LEU A 170 22.62 -30.04 -6.66
CA LEU A 170 21.47 -29.42 -6.04
C LEU A 170 21.67 -27.92 -5.84
N SER A 171 20.58 -27.19 -5.93
CA SER A 171 20.58 -25.74 -5.65
C SER A 171 19.39 -25.31 -4.80
N ILE A 172 19.57 -24.26 -4.01
CA ILE A 172 18.47 -23.60 -3.30
C ILE A 172 18.13 -22.30 -4.02
N ASN A 173 16.87 -22.15 -4.37
CA ASN A 173 16.36 -20.91 -4.95
C ASN A 173 15.92 -19.96 -3.84
N LEU A 174 16.48 -18.74 -3.85
CA LEU A 174 16.21 -17.67 -2.88
C LEU A 174 15.50 -16.52 -3.58
N ASN A 175 14.30 -16.19 -3.12
CA ASN A 175 13.52 -15.05 -3.61
C ASN A 175 14.12 -13.72 -3.13
N LEU A 176 14.34 -12.79 -4.05
CA LEU A 176 14.83 -11.44 -3.81
C LEU A 176 13.78 -10.39 -4.14
N SER A 177 13.75 -9.34 -3.33
CA SER A 177 12.99 -8.12 -3.66
C SER A 177 13.74 -7.27 -4.70
N ALA A 178 13.02 -6.31 -5.30
CA ALA A 178 13.64 -5.32 -6.20
C ALA A 178 14.74 -4.50 -5.50
N GLN A 179 14.57 -4.21 -4.22
CA GLN A 179 15.54 -3.46 -3.42
C GLN A 179 16.82 -4.26 -3.19
N ASP A 180 16.70 -5.56 -2.96
CA ASP A 180 17.84 -6.46 -2.76
C ASP A 180 18.67 -6.57 -4.01
N PHE A 181 18.04 -6.66 -5.18
CA PHE A 181 18.73 -6.74 -6.46
C PHE A 181 19.51 -5.46 -6.80
N GLN A 182 19.11 -4.32 -6.27
CA GLN A 182 19.84 -3.05 -6.45
C GLN A 182 21.03 -2.91 -5.49
N SER A 183 21.15 -3.77 -4.49
CA SER A 183 22.14 -3.68 -3.42
C SER A 183 23.39 -4.51 -3.71
N ASP A 184 24.50 -3.87 -4.10
CA ASP A 184 25.78 -4.56 -4.22
C ASP A 184 26.22 -5.24 -2.92
N ARG A 185 25.78 -4.70 -1.78
CA ARG A 185 26.11 -5.24 -0.45
C ARG A 185 25.56 -6.65 -0.24
N LEU A 186 24.39 -6.96 -0.78
CA LEU A 186 23.82 -8.30 -0.66
C LEU A 186 24.64 -9.32 -1.44
N PHE A 187 25.06 -8.99 -2.66
CA PHE A 187 25.87 -9.89 -3.50
C PHE A 187 27.25 -10.15 -2.89
N VAL A 188 27.92 -9.12 -2.39
CA VAL A 188 29.22 -9.27 -1.68
C VAL A 188 29.05 -10.13 -0.43
N HIS A 189 27.95 -9.96 0.31
CA HIS A 189 27.66 -10.78 1.46
C HIS A 189 27.41 -12.24 1.08
N LEU A 190 26.60 -12.48 0.03
CA LEU A 190 26.32 -13.81 -0.50
C LEU A 190 27.61 -14.55 -0.90
N GLU A 191 28.48 -13.91 -1.66
CA GLU A 191 29.76 -14.51 -2.06
C GLU A 191 30.64 -14.86 -0.86
N THR A 192 30.68 -13.96 0.12
CA THR A 192 31.46 -14.16 1.35
C THR A 192 30.93 -15.35 2.14
N GLU A 193 29.62 -15.43 2.34
CA GLU A 193 28.99 -16.51 3.09
C GLU A 193 29.13 -17.86 2.38
N LEU A 194 28.96 -17.92 1.07
CA LEU A 194 29.17 -19.14 0.28
C LEU A 194 30.62 -19.63 0.38
N LYS A 195 31.59 -18.71 0.27
CA LYS A 195 33.01 -19.03 0.44
C LYS A 195 33.33 -19.55 1.83
N ASN A 196 32.81 -18.90 2.86
CA ASN A 196 32.97 -19.32 4.26
C ASN A 196 32.34 -20.70 4.52
N ALA A 197 31.21 -20.99 3.89
CA ALA A 197 30.55 -22.29 3.95
C ALA A 197 31.22 -23.37 3.11
N GLY A 198 32.18 -23.03 2.24
CA GLY A 198 32.82 -23.97 1.31
C GLY A 198 31.89 -24.46 0.21
N LEU A 199 30.95 -23.64 -0.22
CA LEU A 199 29.96 -23.95 -1.24
C LEU A 199 30.30 -23.24 -2.56
N ALA A 200 29.95 -23.89 -3.67
CA ALA A 200 30.02 -23.25 -4.99
C ALA A 200 28.92 -22.18 -5.12
N THR A 201 29.16 -21.18 -5.96
CA THR A 201 28.15 -20.14 -6.24
C THR A 201 26.88 -20.71 -6.87
N SER A 202 26.96 -21.83 -7.59
CA SER A 202 25.84 -22.56 -8.17
C SER A 202 24.90 -23.18 -7.11
N ALA A 203 25.32 -23.29 -5.85
CA ALA A 203 24.50 -23.84 -4.77
C ALA A 203 23.29 -22.94 -4.42
N ILE A 204 23.37 -21.64 -4.71
CA ILE A 204 22.27 -20.70 -4.52
C ILE A 204 21.89 -20.09 -5.86
N LYS A 205 20.60 -20.15 -6.20
CA LYS A 205 20.00 -19.45 -7.32
C LYS A 205 19.12 -18.32 -6.79
N LEU A 206 19.27 -17.14 -7.39
CA LEU A 206 18.49 -15.96 -7.01
C LEU A 206 17.30 -15.84 -7.93
N GLU A 207 16.11 -15.81 -7.37
CA GLU A 207 14.87 -15.59 -8.11
C GLU A 207 14.37 -14.16 -7.87
N ILE A 208 14.01 -13.50 -8.96
CA ILE A 208 13.50 -12.14 -8.94
C ILE A 208 12.08 -12.16 -9.48
N THR A 209 11.15 -11.59 -8.73
CA THR A 209 9.76 -11.51 -9.18
C THR A 209 9.61 -10.55 -10.36
N GLU A 210 8.64 -10.80 -11.24
CA GLU A 210 8.34 -9.96 -12.40
C GLU A 210 8.09 -8.49 -12.01
N ARG A 211 7.45 -8.24 -10.88
CA ARG A 211 7.27 -6.88 -10.32
C ARG A 211 8.60 -6.18 -10.05
N ALA A 212 9.59 -6.91 -9.56
CA ALA A 212 10.90 -6.36 -9.27
C ALA A 212 11.65 -5.90 -10.55
N LEU A 213 11.37 -6.53 -11.69
CA LEU A 213 11.96 -6.19 -12.99
C LEU A 213 11.30 -4.99 -13.66
N VAL A 214 10.00 -4.76 -13.43
CA VAL A 214 9.24 -3.68 -14.06
C VAL A 214 9.57 -2.32 -13.42
N ASP A 215 9.80 -2.28 -12.11
CA ASP A 215 9.98 -1.04 -11.35
C ASP A 215 11.42 -0.49 -11.37
N SER A 216 12.38 -1.16 -12.02
CA SER A 216 13.76 -0.67 -12.04
C SER A 216 14.42 -0.73 -13.43
N ASP A 217 14.65 0.42 -14.03
CA ASP A 217 15.52 0.54 -15.24
C ASP A 217 16.96 0.05 -14.97
N SER A 218 17.43 0.10 -13.72
CA SER A 218 18.71 -0.41 -13.27
C SER A 218 18.79 -1.95 -13.26
N ALA A 219 17.69 -2.67 -12.99
CA ALA A 219 17.66 -4.13 -13.04
C ALA A 219 17.86 -4.65 -14.48
N ARG A 220 17.31 -3.96 -15.47
CA ARG A 220 17.47 -4.32 -16.88
C ARG A 220 18.93 -4.21 -17.38
N GLN A 221 19.73 -3.32 -16.78
CA GLN A 221 21.15 -3.16 -17.15
C GLN A 221 22.05 -4.23 -16.53
N ARG A 222 21.67 -4.85 -15.41
CA ARG A 222 22.49 -5.87 -14.71
C ARG A 222 22.27 -7.30 -15.21
N ILE A 223 21.19 -7.54 -15.98
CA ILE A 223 20.89 -8.86 -16.57
C ILE A 223 21.62 -9.05 -17.93
N ARG A 224 22.32 -8.05 -18.44
CA ARG A 224 23.19 -8.14 -19.61
C ARG A 224 24.62 -8.42 -19.20
#